data_e89f4157a64d05b59af8dd4c20551dcc
#
_entry.id   e89f4157a64d05b59af8dd4c20551dcc
#
_cell.length_a   1.000
_cell.length_b   1.000
_cell.length_c   1.000
_cell.angle_alpha   90.00
_cell.angle_beta   90.00
_cell.angle_gamma   90.00
#
_symmetry.space_group_name_H-M   'P 1'
#
loop_
_entity.id
_entity.type
_entity.pdbx_description
1 polymer ?
#
loop_
_entity_poly.entity_id
_entity_poly.type
_entity_poly.pdbx_seq_one_letter_code
_entity_poly.pdbx_strand_id
1 'polypeptide(L)'
;IAYNNGTDSYSAGQLPRVPEGFTHASQINNEEGGADCSQLQYTMEVNLENCLLTFMYAMVLEAPTHTGYQNPTFQIDVMRHSPDNGMMLEELVDPCAFFEKTSTAQLPSLEPTVWHTSATNSGWIWSNWQQIKINLARYVGDRITIRVRLGDCEPTAHGGYGYFTAKAEPTLINTP
;
A
#
# COMPACT_ATOMS: atom_id res chain seq x y z
N ILE A 1 -9.45 8.58 -4.57
CA ILE A 1 -9.70 9.89 -3.90
C ILE A 1 -8.41 10.36 -3.27
N ALA A 2 -8.11 11.68 -3.36
CA ALA A 2 -6.94 12.29 -2.72
C ALA A 2 -7.37 13.09 -1.48
N TYR A 3 -6.61 12.97 -0.40
CA TYR A 3 -6.81 13.71 0.85
C TYR A 3 -5.58 14.55 1.18
N ASN A 4 -5.80 15.68 1.84
CA ASN A 4 -4.77 16.56 2.39
C ASN A 4 -4.88 16.72 3.91
N ASN A 5 -5.94 16.20 4.52
CA ASN A 5 -6.18 16.19 5.97
C ASN A 5 -7.32 15.22 6.34
N GLY A 6 -7.73 15.26 7.60
CA GLY A 6 -8.86 14.51 8.14
C GLY A 6 -8.47 13.17 8.73
N THR A 7 -9.44 12.51 9.32
CA THR A 7 -9.30 11.19 9.93
C THR A 7 -10.30 10.21 9.34
N ASP A 8 -9.98 8.94 9.44
CA ASP A 8 -10.80 7.84 8.96
C ASP A 8 -11.96 7.55 9.94
N SER A 9 -13.18 7.38 9.42
CA SER A 9 -14.37 7.13 10.22
C SER A 9 -14.46 5.70 10.77
N TYR A 10 -13.92 4.72 10.05
CA TYR A 10 -13.89 3.31 10.47
C TYR A 10 -12.88 3.06 11.58
N SER A 11 -11.90 3.94 11.71
CA SER A 11 -10.95 3.93 12.85
C SER A 11 -11.47 4.70 14.09
N ALA A 12 -12.72 5.15 14.10
CA ALA A 12 -13.25 6.09 15.08
C ALA A 12 -12.42 7.38 15.19
N GLY A 13 -11.86 7.84 14.06
CA GLY A 13 -11.05 9.05 13.99
C GLY A 13 -9.59 8.89 14.45
N GLN A 14 -9.14 7.68 14.75
CA GLN A 14 -7.78 7.43 15.25
C GLN A 14 -6.74 7.36 14.13
N LEU A 15 -7.12 6.93 12.93
CA LEU A 15 -6.25 6.90 11.75
C LEU A 15 -6.32 8.24 11.02
N PRO A 16 -5.27 9.06 11.00
CA PRO A 16 -5.23 10.22 10.11
C PRO A 16 -5.16 9.75 8.66
N ARG A 17 -5.91 10.42 7.76
CA ARG A 17 -5.91 10.07 6.32
C ARG A 17 -4.61 10.43 5.62
N VAL A 18 -3.82 11.31 6.21
CA VAL A 18 -2.50 11.71 5.73
C VAL A 18 -1.50 11.46 6.85
N PRO A 19 -0.42 10.70 6.63
CA PRO A 19 0.57 10.43 7.65
C PRO A 19 1.46 11.64 7.94
N GLU A 20 2.05 11.67 9.11
CA GLU A 20 3.01 12.70 9.49
C GLU A 20 4.17 12.79 8.49
N GLY A 21 4.57 14.01 8.14
CA GLY A 21 5.64 14.28 7.18
C GLY A 21 5.22 14.22 5.71
N PHE A 22 3.92 14.03 5.41
CA PHE A 22 3.36 14.10 4.07
C PHE A 22 2.24 15.15 4.00
N THR A 23 2.01 15.67 2.81
CA THR A 23 0.98 16.69 2.57
C THR A 23 -0.30 16.13 1.96
N HIS A 24 -0.22 14.95 1.36
CA HIS A 24 -1.35 14.29 0.68
C HIS A 24 -1.23 12.78 0.81
N ALA A 25 -2.37 12.10 0.73
CA ALA A 25 -2.46 10.66 0.54
C ALA A 25 -3.62 10.33 -0.40
N SER A 26 -3.52 9.23 -1.11
CA SER A 26 -4.58 8.70 -1.97
C SER A 26 -5.30 7.57 -1.26
N GLN A 27 -6.63 7.53 -1.37
CA GLN A 27 -7.43 6.36 -1.04
C GLN A 27 -7.59 5.51 -2.29
N ILE A 28 -7.40 4.22 -2.14
CA ILE A 28 -7.57 3.19 -3.16
C ILE A 28 -8.73 2.31 -2.72
N ASN A 29 -9.67 2.09 -3.62
CA ASN A 29 -10.92 1.39 -3.38
C ASN A 29 -11.83 2.14 -2.37
N ASN A 30 -12.90 1.49 -1.91
CA ASN A 30 -13.93 2.05 -1.03
C ASN A 30 -14.44 0.99 -0.03
N GLU A 31 -15.42 1.36 0.77
CA GLU A 31 -16.04 0.50 1.77
C GLU A 31 -17.11 -0.45 1.21
N GLU A 32 -17.50 -0.31 -0.05
CA GLU A 32 -18.53 -1.14 -0.67
C GLU A 32 -17.95 -2.49 -1.08
N GLY A 33 -18.54 -3.58 -0.66
CA GLY A 33 -18.19 -4.91 -1.14
C GLY A 33 -18.80 -5.16 -2.53
N GLY A 34 -18.01 -5.63 -3.48
CA GLY A 34 -18.48 -5.80 -4.85
C GLY A 34 -17.64 -6.76 -5.71
N ALA A 35 -16.67 -7.45 -5.12
CA ALA A 35 -15.62 -8.16 -5.85
C ALA A 35 -14.82 -7.23 -6.79
N ASP A 36 -14.76 -5.96 -6.45
CA ASP A 36 -14.03 -4.96 -7.21
C ASP A 36 -12.53 -5.01 -6.89
N CYS A 37 -11.74 -4.53 -7.82
CA CYS A 37 -10.30 -4.33 -7.63
C CYS A 37 -9.89 -2.96 -8.17
N SER A 38 -9.30 -2.17 -7.30
CA SER A 38 -8.74 -0.87 -7.66
C SER A 38 -7.21 -0.94 -7.74
N GLN A 39 -6.64 -0.26 -8.73
CA GLN A 39 -5.20 -0.15 -8.90
C GLN A 39 -4.78 1.30 -9.09
N LEU A 40 -3.73 1.70 -8.37
CA LEU A 40 -2.98 2.91 -8.65
C LEU A 40 -1.59 2.51 -9.15
N GLN A 41 -1.16 3.11 -10.25
CA GLN A 41 0.14 2.85 -10.84
C GLN A 41 0.87 4.15 -11.11
N TYR A 42 2.16 4.20 -10.79
CA TYR A 42 3.04 5.31 -11.09
C TYR A 42 4.37 4.80 -11.66
N THR A 43 4.77 5.32 -12.80
CA THR A 43 6.04 4.96 -13.45
C THR A 43 6.98 6.16 -13.44
N MET A 44 8.24 5.93 -13.07
CA MET A 44 9.27 6.95 -13.05
C MET A 44 10.60 6.41 -13.59
N GLU A 45 11.45 7.31 -14.07
CA GLU A 45 12.86 7.04 -14.35
C GLU A 45 13.68 7.31 -13.07
N VAL A 46 14.50 6.36 -12.67
CA VAL A 46 15.34 6.49 -11.48
C VAL A 46 16.58 7.33 -11.80
N ASN A 47 16.83 8.33 -10.97
CA ASN A 47 18.04 9.15 -11.02
C ASN A 47 18.56 9.41 -9.59
N LEU A 48 19.67 10.12 -9.45
CA LEU A 48 20.28 10.36 -8.14
C LEU A 48 19.42 11.22 -7.20
N GLU A 49 18.50 12.01 -7.73
CA GLU A 49 17.62 12.88 -6.96
C GLU A 49 16.36 12.16 -6.42
N ASN A 50 16.06 10.95 -6.92
CA ASN A 50 14.85 10.20 -6.58
C ASN A 50 15.09 8.72 -6.27
N CYS A 51 16.32 8.33 -5.94
CA CYS A 51 16.69 6.93 -5.78
C CYS A 51 16.43 6.34 -4.38
N LEU A 52 15.96 7.12 -3.41
CA LEU A 52 15.42 6.61 -2.15
C LEU A 52 13.90 6.75 -2.14
N LEU A 53 13.22 5.64 -2.36
CA LEU A 53 11.77 5.59 -2.39
C LEU A 53 11.21 5.25 -1.01
N THR A 54 10.34 6.09 -0.48
CA THR A 54 9.64 5.87 0.79
C THR A 54 8.14 5.79 0.53
N PHE A 55 7.52 4.68 0.95
CA PHE A 55 6.07 4.51 0.96
C PHE A 55 5.54 4.59 2.38
N MET A 56 4.37 5.22 2.51
CA MET A 56 3.51 5.07 3.67
C MET A 56 2.18 4.49 3.20
N TYR A 57 1.65 3.53 3.94
CA TYR A 57 0.35 2.93 3.66
C TYR A 57 -0.38 2.58 4.94
N ALA A 58 -1.70 2.61 4.89
CA ALA A 58 -2.59 2.14 5.94
C ALA A 58 -3.79 1.44 5.31
N MET A 59 -4.31 0.44 5.97
CA MET A 59 -5.39 -0.40 5.46
C MET A 59 -6.60 -0.33 6.37
N VAL A 60 -7.79 -0.34 5.77
CA VAL A 60 -9.08 -0.44 6.45
C VAL A 60 -9.86 -1.51 5.72
N LEU A 61 -10.00 -2.68 6.33
CA LEU A 61 -10.48 -3.89 5.68
C LEU A 61 -11.61 -4.52 6.49
N GLU A 62 -12.62 -5.00 5.81
CA GLU A 62 -13.56 -5.90 6.44
C GLU A 62 -12.89 -7.26 6.68
N ALA A 63 -13.10 -7.83 7.86
CA ALA A 63 -12.43 -9.04 8.32
C ALA A 63 -13.44 -10.20 8.39
N PRO A 64 -13.70 -10.88 7.27
CA PRO A 64 -14.66 -11.96 7.21
C PRO A 64 -14.24 -13.17 8.02
N THR A 65 -15.20 -14.01 8.37
CA THR A 65 -14.98 -15.27 9.09
C THR A 65 -14.66 -16.45 8.17
N HIS A 66 -14.88 -16.32 6.85
CA HIS A 66 -14.45 -17.34 5.90
C HIS A 66 -12.94 -17.30 5.65
N THR A 67 -12.38 -18.34 5.07
CA THR A 67 -10.93 -18.54 4.99
C THR A 67 -10.34 -18.11 3.66
N GLY A 68 -9.12 -17.60 3.73
CA GLY A 68 -8.12 -17.68 2.69
C GLY A 68 -8.09 -16.52 1.69
N TYR A 69 -7.71 -16.87 0.48
CA TYR A 69 -7.42 -15.99 -0.66
C TYR A 69 -8.63 -15.18 -1.17
N GLN A 70 -9.81 -15.45 -0.64
CA GLN A 70 -11.06 -14.77 -1.01
C GLN A 70 -11.32 -13.49 -0.20
N ASN A 71 -10.51 -13.21 0.80
CA ASN A 71 -10.69 -12.03 1.66
C ASN A 71 -10.14 -10.76 1.02
N PRO A 72 -10.60 -9.57 1.42
CA PRO A 72 -10.01 -8.31 0.97
C PRO A 72 -8.50 -8.31 1.11
N THR A 73 -7.80 -7.94 0.04
CA THR A 73 -6.33 -8.02 -0.03
C THR A 73 -5.73 -6.73 -0.55
N PHE A 74 -4.79 -6.20 0.20
CA PHE A 74 -3.98 -5.04 -0.17
C PHE A 74 -2.60 -5.50 -0.62
N GLN A 75 -2.11 -4.95 -1.74
CA GLN A 75 -0.83 -5.30 -2.32
C GLN A 75 -0.06 -4.07 -2.81
N ILE A 76 1.25 -4.07 -2.57
CA ILE A 76 2.19 -3.12 -3.17
C ILE A 76 3.28 -3.91 -3.87
N ASP A 77 3.61 -3.56 -5.09
CA ASP A 77 4.79 -4.04 -5.78
C ASP A 77 5.55 -2.91 -6.49
N VAL A 78 6.88 -3.04 -6.55
CA VAL A 78 7.78 -2.13 -7.26
C VAL A 78 8.54 -2.93 -8.30
N MET A 79 8.26 -2.65 -9.57
CA MET A 79 8.73 -3.40 -10.71
C MET A 79 9.74 -2.58 -11.51
N ARG A 80 10.84 -3.22 -11.91
CA ARG A 80 11.78 -2.70 -12.89
C ARG A 80 11.32 -3.08 -14.28
N HIS A 81 11.45 -2.16 -15.21
CA HIS A 81 11.29 -2.44 -16.65
C HIS A 81 12.66 -2.63 -17.26
N SER A 82 12.99 -3.85 -17.60
CA SER A 82 14.23 -4.19 -18.30
C SER A 82 13.92 -4.49 -19.76
N PRO A 83 14.64 -3.86 -20.72
CA PRO A 83 14.58 -4.26 -22.12
C PRO A 83 15.34 -5.57 -22.28
N ASP A 84 14.65 -6.68 -22.51
CA ASP A 84 15.28 -7.95 -22.88
C ASP A 84 14.76 -8.38 -24.26
N ASN A 85 15.70 -8.55 -25.20
CA ASN A 85 15.43 -9.02 -26.58
C ASN A 85 14.25 -8.32 -27.30
N GLY A 86 14.02 -7.03 -27.02
CA GLY A 86 12.93 -6.23 -27.60
C GLY A 86 11.58 -6.42 -26.90
N MET A 87 11.51 -7.20 -25.82
CA MET A 87 10.36 -7.28 -24.94
C MET A 87 10.64 -6.54 -23.62
N MET A 88 9.63 -5.85 -23.11
CA MET A 88 9.71 -5.25 -21.78
C MET A 88 9.38 -6.31 -20.73
N LEU A 89 10.38 -6.75 -19.99
CA LEU A 89 10.17 -7.62 -18.84
C LEU A 89 10.00 -6.79 -17.58
N GLU A 90 9.02 -7.16 -16.77
CA GLU A 90 8.81 -6.60 -15.43
C GLU A 90 9.43 -7.55 -14.39
N GLU A 91 10.34 -7.02 -13.61
CA GLU A 91 10.99 -7.74 -12.50
C GLU A 91 10.82 -6.95 -11.20
N LEU A 92 10.61 -7.66 -10.08
CA LEU A 92 10.66 -7.01 -8.77
C LEU A 92 12.07 -6.41 -8.56
N VAL A 93 12.12 -5.14 -8.15
CA VAL A 93 13.40 -4.47 -7.87
C VAL A 93 14.13 -5.12 -6.69
N ASP A 94 13.39 -5.68 -5.73
CA ASP A 94 13.92 -6.33 -4.54
C ASP A 94 12.84 -7.27 -3.97
N PRO A 95 13.17 -8.39 -3.32
CA PRO A 95 12.17 -9.19 -2.59
C PRO A 95 11.36 -8.39 -1.55
N CYS A 96 11.97 -7.35 -0.94
CA CYS A 96 11.28 -6.42 -0.03
C CYS A 96 10.40 -5.39 -0.76
N ALA A 97 10.45 -5.35 -2.10
CA ALA A 97 9.62 -4.48 -2.94
C ALA A 97 8.23 -5.07 -3.24
N PHE A 98 7.91 -6.19 -2.63
CA PHE A 98 6.60 -6.81 -2.66
C PHE A 98 6.03 -6.89 -1.25
N PHE A 99 4.82 -6.40 -1.07
CA PHE A 99 4.06 -6.52 0.15
C PHE A 99 2.63 -6.94 -0.18
N GLU A 100 2.13 -7.93 0.52
CA GLU A 100 0.74 -8.36 0.42
C GLU A 100 0.17 -8.62 1.81
N LYS A 101 -1.05 -8.18 2.04
CA LYS A 101 -1.78 -8.43 3.28
C LYS A 101 -3.23 -8.74 2.99
N THR A 102 -3.63 -9.94 3.33
CA THR A 102 -5.02 -10.39 3.26
C THR A 102 -5.69 -10.22 4.62
N SER A 103 -6.91 -9.72 4.60
CA SER A 103 -7.71 -9.46 5.79
C SER A 103 -8.07 -10.76 6.52
N THR A 104 -7.91 -10.78 7.83
CA THR A 104 -8.44 -11.83 8.72
C THR A 104 -8.83 -11.23 10.07
N ALA A 105 -9.84 -11.82 10.72
CA ALA A 105 -10.29 -11.39 12.04
C ALA A 105 -9.23 -11.56 13.15
N GLN A 106 -8.19 -12.34 12.89
CA GLN A 106 -7.11 -12.59 13.84
C GLN A 106 -6.00 -11.51 13.81
N LEU A 107 -5.91 -10.68 12.77
CA LEU A 107 -4.83 -9.69 12.65
C LEU A 107 -4.66 -8.79 13.89
N PRO A 108 -5.72 -8.24 14.51
CA PRO A 108 -5.55 -7.44 15.73
C PRO A 108 -4.98 -8.21 16.91
N SER A 109 -5.16 -9.51 16.99
CA SER A 109 -4.58 -10.33 18.06
C SER A 109 -3.16 -10.84 17.74
N LEU A 110 -2.85 -11.05 16.46
CA LEU A 110 -1.52 -11.52 16.01
C LEU A 110 -0.50 -10.36 15.91
N GLU A 111 -0.95 -9.19 15.50
CA GLU A 111 -0.12 -8.00 15.29
C GLU A 111 -0.74 -6.77 15.99
N PRO A 112 -0.90 -6.78 17.34
CA PRO A 112 -1.69 -5.76 18.06
C PRO A 112 -1.07 -4.35 18.05
N THR A 113 0.21 -4.22 17.69
CA THR A 113 0.88 -2.92 17.53
C THR A 113 0.62 -2.29 16.15
N VAL A 114 0.10 -3.06 15.21
CA VAL A 114 -0.16 -2.64 13.83
C VAL A 114 -1.67 -2.57 13.57
N TRP A 115 -2.43 -3.58 14.00
CA TRP A 115 -3.82 -3.75 13.66
C TRP A 115 -4.75 -3.51 14.84
N HIS A 116 -5.89 -2.89 14.54
CA HIS A 116 -6.92 -2.52 15.49
C HIS A 116 -8.29 -2.96 14.97
N THR A 117 -9.17 -3.35 15.89
CA THR A 117 -10.58 -3.57 15.57
C THR A 117 -11.29 -2.23 15.52
N SER A 118 -12.17 -2.04 14.54
CA SER A 118 -13.01 -0.85 14.47
C SER A 118 -13.98 -0.79 15.66
N ALA A 119 -14.00 0.35 16.33
CA ALA A 119 -14.96 0.61 17.43
C ALA A 119 -16.34 1.04 16.90
N THR A 120 -16.43 1.48 15.65
CA THR A 120 -17.65 2.04 15.05
C THR A 120 -18.31 1.09 14.07
N ASN A 121 -17.56 0.19 13.44
CA ASN A 121 -18.05 -0.69 12.39
C ASN A 121 -17.67 -2.13 12.70
N SER A 122 -18.63 -2.93 13.15
CA SER A 122 -18.43 -4.34 13.48
C SER A 122 -17.92 -5.12 12.27
N GLY A 123 -16.93 -5.99 12.47
CA GLY A 123 -16.31 -6.78 11.40
C GLY A 123 -15.19 -6.07 10.65
N TRP A 124 -14.94 -4.80 10.92
CA TRP A 124 -13.84 -4.05 10.29
C TRP A 124 -12.62 -3.96 11.18
N ILE A 125 -11.45 -3.98 10.54
CA ILE A 125 -10.15 -3.77 11.14
C ILE A 125 -9.39 -2.70 10.38
N TRP A 126 -8.46 -2.02 11.05
CA TRP A 126 -7.63 -1.01 10.42
C TRP A 126 -6.19 -1.10 10.94
N SER A 127 -5.25 -0.68 10.11
CA SER A 127 -3.84 -0.63 10.49
C SER A 127 -3.38 0.79 10.81
N ASN A 128 -2.40 0.92 11.70
CA ASN A 128 -1.59 2.13 11.76
C ASN A 128 -0.86 2.33 10.42
N TRP A 129 -0.41 3.55 10.16
CA TRP A 129 0.47 3.83 9.05
C TRP A 129 1.76 3.01 9.15
N GLN A 130 2.07 2.30 8.08
CA GLN A 130 3.27 1.50 7.91
C GLN A 130 4.19 2.15 6.90
N GLN A 131 5.50 1.92 7.02
CA GLN A 131 6.51 2.48 6.12
C GLN A 131 7.35 1.39 5.48
N ILE A 132 7.57 1.51 4.17
CA ILE A 132 8.56 0.75 3.41
C ILE A 132 9.54 1.73 2.77
N LYS A 133 10.84 1.44 2.88
CA LYS A 133 11.90 2.19 2.19
C LYS A 133 12.67 1.28 1.26
N ILE A 134 12.83 1.71 0.01
CA ILE A 134 13.55 0.97 -1.02
C ILE A 134 14.66 1.84 -1.57
N ASN A 135 15.89 1.36 -1.51
CA ASN A 135 17.03 2.02 -2.13
C ASN A 135 17.15 1.57 -3.60
N LEU A 136 16.89 2.50 -4.50
CA LEU A 136 16.91 2.30 -5.94
C LEU A 136 18.23 2.76 -6.59
N ALA A 137 19.26 3.12 -5.82
CA ALA A 137 20.51 3.69 -6.38
C ALA A 137 21.19 2.79 -7.42
N ARG A 138 21.05 1.46 -7.30
CA ARG A 138 21.57 0.50 -8.30
C ARG A 138 20.78 0.47 -9.62
N TYR A 139 19.64 1.13 -9.67
CA TYR A 139 18.74 1.20 -10.83
C TYR A 139 18.69 2.58 -11.47
N VAL A 140 19.68 3.43 -11.17
CA VAL A 140 19.78 4.76 -11.82
C VAL A 140 19.87 4.58 -13.33
N GLY A 141 18.98 5.25 -14.07
CA GLY A 141 18.79 5.13 -15.51
C GLY A 141 17.72 4.13 -15.94
N ASP A 142 17.22 3.29 -15.03
CA ASP A 142 16.12 2.37 -15.32
C ASP A 142 14.77 3.02 -15.08
N ARG A 143 13.74 2.45 -15.71
CA ARG A 143 12.34 2.78 -15.43
C ARG A 143 11.79 1.79 -14.41
N ILE A 144 11.12 2.30 -13.39
CA ILE A 144 10.40 1.51 -12.42
C ILE A 144 8.93 1.88 -12.39
N THR A 145 8.10 0.92 -12.05
CA THR A 145 6.66 1.12 -11.82
C THR A 145 6.32 0.67 -10.41
N ILE A 146 5.66 1.54 -9.68
CA ILE A 146 5.05 1.28 -8.40
C ILE A 146 3.59 0.96 -8.68
N ARG A 147 3.11 -0.18 -8.17
CA ARG A 147 1.69 -0.55 -8.22
C ARG A 147 1.16 -0.76 -6.82
N VAL A 148 0.02 -0.16 -6.54
CA VAL A 148 -0.75 -0.39 -5.32
C VAL A 148 -2.10 -0.92 -5.75
N ARG A 149 -2.49 -2.07 -5.22
CA ARG A 149 -3.75 -2.73 -5.54
C ARG A 149 -4.52 -3.04 -4.26
N LEU A 150 -5.82 -2.97 -4.36
CA LEU A 150 -6.72 -3.45 -3.34
C LEU A 150 -7.91 -4.12 -4.01
N GLY A 151 -8.12 -5.39 -3.68
CA GLY A 151 -9.25 -6.17 -4.12
C GLY A 151 -10.17 -6.49 -2.96
N ASP A 152 -11.46 -6.48 -3.23
CA ASP A 152 -12.51 -6.89 -2.31
C ASP A 152 -12.57 -8.41 -2.17
N CYS A 153 -13.47 -8.87 -1.32
CA CYS A 153 -13.79 -10.28 -1.17
C CYS A 153 -14.40 -10.86 -2.46
N GLU A 154 -13.82 -11.93 -3.00
CA GLU A 154 -14.31 -12.59 -4.21
C GLU A 154 -15.79 -13.02 -4.14
N PRO A 155 -16.33 -13.53 -3.00
CA PRO A 155 -17.74 -13.81 -2.81
C PRO A 155 -18.66 -12.58 -2.75
N THR A 156 -18.18 -11.38 -3.05
CA THR A 156 -18.97 -10.13 -3.18
C THR A 156 -19.57 -9.54 -1.90
N ALA A 157 -19.09 -9.93 -0.72
CA ALA A 157 -19.72 -9.55 0.54
C ALA A 157 -18.93 -8.56 1.40
N HIS A 158 -17.61 -8.45 1.20
CA HIS A 158 -16.73 -7.71 2.10
C HIS A 158 -15.83 -6.76 1.34
N GLY A 159 -15.86 -5.50 1.74
CA GLY A 159 -15.08 -4.44 1.14
C GLY A 159 -13.77 -4.16 1.87
N GLY A 160 -12.98 -3.30 1.26
CA GLY A 160 -11.77 -2.79 1.85
C GLY A 160 -11.22 -1.62 1.07
N TYR A 161 -10.51 -0.74 1.77
CA TYR A 161 -9.78 0.36 1.15
C TYR A 161 -8.46 0.60 1.87
N GLY A 162 -7.58 1.29 1.20
CA GLY A 162 -6.29 1.65 1.78
C GLY A 162 -5.89 3.07 1.46
N TYR A 163 -5.13 3.66 2.36
CA TYR A 163 -4.46 4.93 2.15
C TYR A 163 -3.01 4.68 1.74
N PHE A 164 -2.54 5.50 0.82
CA PHE A 164 -1.20 5.39 0.29
C PHE A 164 -0.62 6.76 -0.02
N THR A 165 0.64 6.95 0.31
CA THR A 165 1.45 8.08 -0.16
C THR A 165 2.90 7.65 -0.35
N ALA A 166 3.62 8.32 -1.23
CA ALA A 166 5.02 8.04 -1.49
C ALA A 166 5.80 9.32 -1.72
N LYS A 167 7.10 9.26 -1.43
CA LYS A 167 8.07 10.27 -1.86
C LYS A 167 9.35 9.58 -2.33
N ALA A 168 10.01 10.20 -3.28
CA ALA A 168 11.31 9.79 -3.76
C ALA A 168 12.30 10.93 -3.50
N GLU A 169 13.44 10.59 -2.90
CA GLU A 169 14.44 11.55 -2.44
C GLU A 169 15.84 11.07 -2.86
N PRO A 170 16.87 11.96 -2.86
CA PRO A 170 18.26 11.54 -3.02
C PRO A 170 18.67 10.60 -1.89
N THR A 171 19.47 9.60 -2.20
CA THR A 171 20.19 8.87 -1.15
C THR A 171 21.25 9.80 -0.59
N LEU A 172 21.26 9.99 0.73
CA LEU A 172 22.41 10.66 1.38
C LEU A 172 23.63 9.78 1.19
N ILE A 173 24.37 9.99 0.11
CA ILE A 173 25.71 9.45 -0.02
C ILE A 173 26.54 10.27 0.97
N ASN A 174 26.86 9.69 2.13
CA ASN A 174 27.93 10.22 2.94
C ASN A 174 29.21 10.08 2.10
N THR A 175 29.57 11.13 1.37
CA THR A 175 30.92 11.26 0.82
C THR A 175 31.86 11.28 2.00
N PRO A 176 32.87 10.41 2.06
CA PRO A 176 33.85 10.37 3.12
C PRO A 176 34.62 11.66 3.21
#